data_389b01786567e1ffecb7a6d57d3f4eae
#
_entry.id   389b01786567e1ffecb7a6d57d3f4eae
#
_cell.length_a   1.000
_cell.length_b   1.000
_cell.length_c   1.000
_cell.angle_alpha   90.00
_cell.angle_beta   90.00
_cell.angle_gamma   90.00
#
_symmetry.space_group_name_H-M   'P 1'
#
loop_
_entity.id
_entity.type
_entity.pdbx_description
1 polymer ?
#
loop_
_entity_poly.entity_id
_entity_poly.type
_entity_poly.pdbx_seq_one_letter_code
_entity_poly.pdbx_strand_id
1 'polypeptide(L)'
;MIISKTPYRVSLFGGGTDHYDYFSKRNGVTVGGSINKYIYISLRKLPVFFKHRFRISWSKIENFKKIENITHPIVRELLKHFKIKDGLEIHYDGDLPGNSGTGSSAAFCVGLIKCLARYTKKNLTKKEIALLAYKIEKVNLKESTGLQDQIYATYGGFSKIIYTKKNFKISKITNDIKIQKKIEKNLILFYTYKSRVAHNIEKKKFSNIKNKLKSLDKMKLMAYQSIKHIKNKDTDKIGSMLDKFWLYKKKLSTNV
;
A
#
# COMPACT_ATOMS: atom_id res chain seq x y z
N MET A 1 22.74 1.26 -12.63
CA MET A 1 21.83 1.65 -11.53
C MET A 1 20.40 1.42 -12.00
N ILE A 2 19.54 0.89 -11.13
CA ILE A 2 18.10 0.68 -11.39
C ILE A 2 17.34 1.59 -10.43
N ILE A 3 16.36 2.33 -10.95
CA ILE A 3 15.53 3.23 -10.13
C ILE A 3 14.06 2.84 -10.33
N SER A 4 13.34 2.67 -9.22
CA SER A 4 11.89 2.55 -9.25
C SER A 4 11.24 3.81 -8.69
N LYS A 5 10.14 4.22 -9.30
CA LYS A 5 9.24 5.28 -8.85
C LYS A 5 7.88 4.65 -8.56
N THR A 6 7.44 4.69 -7.30
CA THR A 6 6.21 4.00 -6.84
C THR A 6 5.31 4.99 -6.10
N PRO A 7 4.03 5.13 -6.50
CA PRO A 7 3.17 6.15 -5.91
C PRO A 7 2.67 5.75 -4.52
N TYR A 8 2.47 6.75 -3.68
CA TYR A 8 1.61 6.66 -2.50
C TYR A 8 0.13 6.57 -2.90
N ARG A 9 -0.74 6.22 -1.96
CA ARG A 9 -2.17 6.05 -2.19
C ARG A 9 -3.03 6.76 -1.16
N VAL A 10 -4.24 7.12 -1.59
CA VAL A 10 -5.35 7.54 -0.72
C VAL A 10 -6.48 6.53 -0.87
N SER A 11 -6.98 6.02 0.27
CA SER A 11 -8.14 5.11 0.34
C SER A 11 -9.35 5.93 0.77
N LEU A 12 -10.31 6.13 -0.14
CA LEU A 12 -11.50 6.96 0.14
C LEU A 12 -12.60 6.14 0.83
N PHE A 13 -12.97 4.99 0.25
CA PHE A 13 -14.05 4.16 0.77
C PHE A 13 -13.68 2.69 0.81
N GLY A 14 -14.34 1.95 1.71
CA GLY A 14 -14.25 0.48 1.79
C GLY A 14 -13.00 -0.06 2.49
N GLY A 15 -12.07 0.82 2.92
CA GLY A 15 -10.88 0.39 3.66
C GLY A 15 -11.22 -0.45 4.89
N GLY A 16 -10.52 -1.58 5.05
CA GLY A 16 -10.83 -2.62 6.03
C GLY A 16 -11.54 -3.84 5.43
N THR A 17 -12.31 -3.67 4.35
CA THR A 17 -12.91 -4.81 3.63
C THR A 17 -11.91 -5.52 2.71
N ASP A 18 -10.72 -4.98 2.58
CA ASP A 18 -9.55 -5.53 1.88
C ASP A 18 -8.68 -6.45 2.76
N HIS A 19 -9.09 -6.71 4.00
CA HIS A 19 -8.47 -7.72 4.86
C HIS A 19 -9.00 -9.13 4.56
N TYR A 20 -8.10 -10.11 4.54
CA TYR A 20 -8.44 -11.51 4.22
C TYR A 20 -9.57 -12.06 5.08
N ASP A 21 -9.57 -11.77 6.39
CA ASP A 21 -10.57 -12.24 7.34
C ASP A 21 -12.00 -11.77 7.00
N TYR A 22 -12.13 -10.66 6.27
CA TYR A 22 -13.39 -10.16 5.77
C TYR A 22 -13.68 -10.68 4.34
N PHE A 23 -12.77 -10.38 3.37
CA PHE A 23 -13.09 -10.65 1.97
C PHE A 23 -13.13 -12.13 1.60
N SER A 24 -12.49 -13.00 2.37
CA SER A 24 -12.59 -14.46 2.17
C SER A 24 -14.00 -15.00 2.37
N LYS A 25 -14.84 -14.31 3.15
CA LYS A 25 -16.21 -14.72 3.49
C LYS A 25 -17.30 -13.88 2.82
N ARG A 26 -17.04 -12.59 2.57
CA ARG A 26 -18.07 -11.62 2.20
C ARG A 26 -17.77 -10.79 0.96
N ASN A 27 -16.68 -11.07 0.27
CA ASN A 27 -16.08 -10.23 -0.77
C ASN A 27 -15.89 -8.78 -0.28
N GLY A 28 -14.74 -8.21 -0.56
CA GLY A 28 -14.40 -6.83 -0.19
C GLY A 28 -14.49 -5.89 -1.38
N VAL A 29 -14.56 -4.58 -1.11
CA VAL A 29 -14.41 -3.56 -2.13
C VAL A 29 -13.74 -2.33 -1.55
N THR A 30 -12.80 -1.75 -2.27
CA THR A 30 -12.23 -0.44 -1.95
C THR A 30 -12.33 0.50 -3.14
N VAL A 31 -12.44 1.78 -2.83
CA VAL A 31 -12.42 2.90 -3.78
C VAL A 31 -11.34 3.86 -3.32
N GLY A 32 -10.39 4.13 -4.20
CA GLY A 32 -9.24 4.98 -3.90
C GLY A 32 -8.34 5.12 -5.10
N GLY A 33 -7.16 5.66 -4.88
CA GLY A 33 -6.21 5.86 -5.96
C GLY A 33 -4.83 6.26 -5.49
N SER A 34 -3.91 6.20 -6.43
CA SER A 34 -2.56 6.70 -6.25
C SER A 34 -2.56 8.22 -6.37
N ILE A 35 -1.65 8.86 -5.65
CA ILE A 35 -1.44 10.30 -5.68
C ILE A 35 -0.09 10.63 -6.35
N ASN A 36 0.12 11.88 -6.70
CA ASN A 36 1.35 12.38 -7.34
C ASN A 36 2.49 12.62 -6.33
N LYS A 37 2.57 11.78 -5.31
CA LYS A 37 3.67 11.66 -4.35
C LYS A 37 4.24 10.25 -4.48
N TYR A 38 5.56 10.12 -4.40
CA TYR A 38 6.25 8.90 -4.79
C TYR A 38 7.30 8.48 -3.77
N ILE A 39 7.55 7.20 -3.76
CA ILE A 39 8.75 6.59 -3.21
C ILE A 39 9.69 6.29 -4.37
N TYR A 40 10.93 6.65 -4.20
CA TYR A 40 12.02 6.34 -5.10
C TYR A 40 12.95 5.34 -4.43
N ILE A 41 13.30 4.29 -5.14
CA ILE A 41 14.31 3.32 -4.69
C ILE A 41 15.36 3.21 -5.77
N SER A 42 16.60 3.51 -5.43
CA SER A 42 17.73 3.22 -6.29
C SER A 42 18.47 1.97 -5.79
N LEU A 43 18.83 1.11 -6.73
CA LEU A 43 19.54 -0.14 -6.50
C LEU A 43 20.72 -0.26 -7.45
N ARG A 44 21.89 -0.55 -6.91
CA ARG A 44 23.06 -0.89 -7.71
C ARG A 44 23.86 -2.03 -7.09
N LYS A 45 24.65 -2.72 -7.90
CA LYS A 45 25.67 -3.65 -7.40
C LYS A 45 26.73 -2.84 -6.66
N LEU A 46 27.07 -3.30 -5.45
CA LEU A 46 28.14 -2.70 -4.67
C LEU A 46 29.47 -3.29 -5.12
N PRO A 47 30.49 -2.45 -5.43
CA PRO A 47 31.82 -2.93 -5.78
C PRO A 47 32.46 -3.77 -4.68
N VAL A 48 33.26 -4.76 -5.07
CA VAL A 48 33.83 -5.77 -4.15
C VAL A 48 34.89 -5.23 -3.20
N PHE A 49 35.46 -4.06 -3.46
CA PHE A 49 36.50 -3.45 -2.60
C PHE A 49 35.94 -2.83 -1.32
N PHE A 50 34.61 -2.71 -1.19
CA PHE A 50 34.00 -2.26 0.07
C PHE A 50 34.09 -3.34 1.15
N LYS A 51 34.34 -2.93 2.41
CA LYS A 51 34.41 -3.85 3.57
C LYS A 51 33.05 -4.52 3.90
N HIS A 52 31.94 -4.00 3.37
CA HIS A 52 30.59 -4.51 3.54
C HIS A 52 30.00 -4.93 2.19
N ARG A 53 29.05 -5.86 2.20
CA ARG A 53 28.36 -6.34 0.99
C ARG A 53 27.04 -5.64 0.73
N PHE A 54 26.39 -5.16 1.78
CA PHE A 54 25.09 -4.49 1.69
C PHE A 54 25.18 -3.12 2.34
N ARG A 55 24.74 -2.10 1.63
CA ARG A 55 24.54 -0.75 2.14
C ARG A 55 23.09 -0.36 1.92
N ILE A 56 22.38 -0.08 3.02
CA ILE A 56 20.97 0.27 3.00
C ILE A 56 20.82 1.67 3.58
N SER A 57 20.33 2.62 2.79
CA SER A 57 20.06 3.99 3.19
C SER A 57 18.55 4.24 3.21
N TRP A 58 18.04 4.60 4.38
CA TRP A 58 16.64 4.96 4.61
C TRP A 58 16.55 6.11 5.64
N SER A 59 15.95 5.96 6.83
CA SER A 59 16.07 6.95 7.92
C SER A 59 17.47 6.93 8.59
N LYS A 60 18.24 5.92 8.28
CA LYS A 60 19.63 5.72 8.72
C LYS A 60 20.42 5.00 7.63
N ILE A 61 21.75 5.05 7.71
CA ILE A 61 22.65 4.30 6.82
C ILE A 61 23.16 3.08 7.57
N GLU A 62 22.96 1.91 6.97
CA GLU A 62 23.37 0.63 7.56
C GLU A 62 24.27 -0.14 6.59
N ASN A 63 25.36 -0.71 7.09
CA ASN A 63 26.32 -1.50 6.35
C ASN A 63 26.40 -2.91 6.92
N PHE A 64 26.21 -3.93 6.08
CA PHE A 64 26.18 -5.34 6.51
C PHE A 64 27.02 -6.24 5.60
N LYS A 65 27.54 -7.33 6.17
CA LYS A 65 28.22 -8.40 5.43
C LYS A 65 27.27 -9.52 5.01
N LYS A 66 26.20 -9.76 5.78
CA LYS A 66 25.23 -10.85 5.56
C LYS A 66 23.80 -10.30 5.51
N ILE A 67 22.94 -10.94 4.70
CA ILE A 67 21.52 -10.55 4.54
C ILE A 67 20.77 -10.68 5.87
N GLU A 68 21.11 -11.69 6.67
CA GLU A 68 20.46 -11.98 7.95
C GLU A 68 20.57 -10.83 8.94
N ASN A 69 21.66 -10.07 8.86
CA ASN A 69 21.95 -8.95 9.77
C ASN A 69 21.25 -7.65 9.37
N ILE A 70 20.65 -7.57 8.17
CA ILE A 70 19.94 -6.37 7.71
C ILE A 70 18.75 -6.10 8.64
N THR A 71 18.72 -4.92 9.25
CA THR A 71 17.67 -4.59 10.24
C THR A 71 16.35 -4.26 9.58
N HIS A 72 16.36 -3.66 8.36
CA HIS A 72 15.13 -3.36 7.64
C HIS A 72 14.41 -4.64 7.18
N PRO A 73 13.25 -4.98 7.76
CA PRO A 73 12.68 -6.32 7.60
C PRO A 73 12.25 -6.62 6.16
N ILE A 74 11.64 -5.66 5.46
CA ILE A 74 11.22 -5.85 4.04
C ILE A 74 12.44 -6.09 3.15
N VAL A 75 13.52 -5.33 3.34
CA VAL A 75 14.75 -5.50 2.55
C VAL A 75 15.30 -6.90 2.75
N ARG A 76 15.45 -7.32 4.01
CA ARG A 76 15.98 -8.65 4.36
C ARG A 76 15.15 -9.77 3.71
N GLU A 77 13.84 -9.75 3.84
CA GLU A 77 12.96 -10.78 3.29
C GLU A 77 12.96 -10.80 1.75
N LEU A 78 13.02 -9.64 1.11
CA LEU A 78 13.07 -9.57 -0.35
C LEU A 78 14.42 -10.04 -0.91
N LEU A 79 15.55 -9.69 -0.28
CA LEU A 79 16.87 -10.19 -0.71
C LEU A 79 16.96 -11.73 -0.60
N LYS A 80 16.38 -12.31 0.47
CA LYS A 80 16.25 -13.77 0.61
C LYS A 80 15.35 -14.36 -0.48
N HIS A 81 14.17 -13.76 -0.71
CA HIS A 81 13.22 -14.24 -1.72
C HIS A 81 13.81 -14.26 -3.13
N PHE A 82 14.55 -13.23 -3.49
CA PHE A 82 15.22 -13.13 -4.79
C PHE A 82 16.55 -13.90 -4.85
N LYS A 83 16.97 -14.53 -3.74
CA LYS A 83 18.22 -15.30 -3.61
C LYS A 83 19.45 -14.49 -4.04
N ILE A 84 19.53 -13.25 -3.56
CA ILE A 84 20.60 -12.33 -3.93
C ILE A 84 21.93 -12.83 -3.39
N LYS A 85 22.91 -12.99 -4.29
CA LYS A 85 24.29 -13.40 -3.97
C LYS A 85 25.28 -12.23 -4.05
N ASP A 86 24.97 -11.22 -4.84
CA ASP A 86 25.81 -10.02 -5.01
C ASP A 86 25.70 -9.07 -3.82
N GLY A 87 26.73 -8.25 -3.63
CA GLY A 87 26.64 -7.07 -2.78
C GLY A 87 25.76 -6.01 -3.44
N LEU A 88 24.87 -5.39 -2.67
CA LEU A 88 23.94 -4.38 -3.17
C LEU A 88 23.96 -3.12 -2.32
N GLU A 89 23.82 -1.99 -2.99
CA GLU A 89 23.51 -0.71 -2.38
C GLU A 89 22.09 -0.32 -2.76
N ILE A 90 21.26 0.00 -1.73
CA ILE A 90 19.84 0.33 -1.85
C ILE A 90 19.60 1.64 -1.11
N HIS A 91 19.08 2.64 -1.82
CA HIS A 91 18.67 3.91 -1.23
C HIS A 91 17.16 4.07 -1.36
N TYR A 92 16.57 4.65 -0.34
CA TYR A 92 15.16 5.01 -0.26
C TYR A 92 15.01 6.52 -0.07
N ASP A 93 14.19 7.12 -0.92
CA ASP A 93 13.75 8.50 -0.82
C ASP A 93 12.22 8.57 -0.97
N GLY A 94 11.57 9.43 -0.23
CA GLY A 94 10.11 9.53 -0.26
C GLY A 94 9.62 10.97 -0.17
N ASP A 95 8.65 11.32 -1.01
CA ASP A 95 8.01 12.65 -0.99
C ASP A 95 7.18 12.91 0.27
N LEU A 96 6.84 11.86 1.04
CA LEU A 96 6.10 11.95 2.29
C LEU A 96 6.80 11.13 3.37
N PRO A 97 6.69 11.54 4.65
CA PRO A 97 7.30 10.79 5.74
C PRO A 97 6.75 9.36 5.84
N GLY A 98 7.56 8.46 6.34
CA GLY A 98 7.12 7.12 6.73
C GLY A 98 6.00 7.18 7.78
N ASN A 99 5.17 6.13 7.83
CA ASN A 99 4.05 6.03 8.79
C ASN A 99 3.00 7.16 8.68
N SER A 100 2.90 7.84 7.54
CA SER A 100 1.93 8.91 7.26
C SER A 100 0.51 8.41 6.96
N GLY A 101 0.29 7.09 6.95
CA GLY A 101 -1.01 6.49 6.61
C GLY A 101 -1.32 6.45 5.11
N THR A 102 -0.36 6.80 4.26
CA THR A 102 -0.49 6.86 2.80
C THR A 102 0.02 5.61 2.05
N GLY A 103 0.22 4.49 2.77
CA GLY A 103 0.68 3.23 2.19
C GLY A 103 2.18 3.18 1.89
N SER A 104 2.99 3.90 2.67
CA SER A 104 4.44 3.98 2.47
C SER A 104 5.14 2.63 2.49
N SER A 105 4.80 1.74 3.44
CA SER A 105 5.39 0.39 3.52
C SER A 105 5.15 -0.42 2.24
N ALA A 106 3.90 -0.50 1.80
CA ALA A 106 3.53 -1.21 0.59
C ALA A 106 4.17 -0.60 -0.67
N ALA A 107 4.22 0.74 -0.78
CA ALA A 107 4.86 1.41 -1.90
C ALA A 107 6.38 1.15 -1.93
N PHE A 108 7.04 1.13 -0.76
CA PHE A 108 8.45 0.72 -0.63
C PHE A 108 8.63 -0.74 -1.06
N CYS A 109 7.83 -1.65 -0.52
CA CYS A 109 7.91 -3.07 -0.85
C CYS A 109 7.74 -3.33 -2.36
N VAL A 110 6.72 -2.73 -2.98
CA VAL A 110 6.46 -2.80 -4.43
C VAL A 110 7.63 -2.22 -5.23
N GLY A 111 8.16 -1.07 -4.82
CA GLY A 111 9.30 -0.43 -5.48
C GLY A 111 10.55 -1.30 -5.45
N LEU A 112 10.87 -1.88 -4.30
CA LEU A 112 12.03 -2.76 -4.15
C LEU A 112 11.85 -4.07 -4.93
N ILE A 113 10.64 -4.66 -4.96
CA ILE A 113 10.34 -5.82 -5.80
C ILE A 113 10.62 -5.52 -7.28
N LYS A 114 10.17 -4.35 -7.78
CA LYS A 114 10.43 -3.93 -9.17
C LYS A 114 11.93 -3.82 -9.46
N CYS A 115 12.70 -3.22 -8.56
CA CYS A 115 14.16 -3.11 -8.70
C CYS A 115 14.83 -4.49 -8.71
N LEU A 116 14.49 -5.36 -7.75
CA LEU A 116 15.07 -6.69 -7.63
C LEU A 116 14.67 -7.61 -8.79
N ALA A 117 13.42 -7.54 -9.26
CA ALA A 117 12.97 -8.28 -10.43
C ALA A 117 13.78 -7.87 -11.68
N ARG A 118 13.97 -6.57 -11.89
CA ARG A 118 14.81 -6.06 -12.99
C ARG A 118 16.27 -6.49 -12.84
N TYR A 119 16.82 -6.41 -11.62
CA TYR A 119 18.18 -6.81 -11.31
C TYR A 119 18.44 -8.29 -11.59
N THR A 120 17.51 -9.15 -11.19
CA THR A 120 17.58 -10.61 -11.38
C THR A 120 17.03 -11.08 -12.72
N LYS A 121 16.70 -10.16 -13.63
CA LYS A 121 16.10 -10.44 -14.95
C LYS A 121 14.80 -11.27 -14.88
N LYS A 122 14.06 -11.17 -13.77
CA LYS A 122 12.75 -11.82 -13.63
C LYS A 122 11.65 -10.94 -14.20
N ASN A 123 10.79 -11.54 -15.01
CA ASN A 123 9.62 -10.87 -15.58
C ASN A 123 8.40 -11.14 -14.69
N LEU A 124 8.03 -10.16 -13.86
CA LEU A 124 6.85 -10.24 -13.00
C LEU A 124 5.73 -9.36 -13.54
N THR A 125 4.54 -9.93 -13.63
CA THR A 125 3.31 -9.18 -13.93
C THR A 125 2.96 -8.25 -12.77
N LYS A 126 2.15 -7.22 -13.02
CA LYS A 126 1.63 -6.34 -11.96
C LYS A 126 0.92 -7.13 -10.85
N LYS A 127 0.18 -8.18 -11.23
CA LYS A 127 -0.51 -9.02 -10.25
C LYS A 127 0.46 -9.76 -9.34
N GLU A 128 1.51 -10.36 -9.91
CA GLU A 128 2.53 -11.07 -9.14
C GLU A 128 3.29 -10.12 -8.21
N ILE A 129 3.63 -8.90 -8.67
CA ILE A 129 4.26 -7.88 -7.83
C ILE A 129 3.38 -7.52 -6.63
N ALA A 130 2.09 -7.23 -6.85
CA ALA A 130 1.17 -6.88 -5.77
C ALA A 130 0.98 -8.01 -4.76
N LEU A 131 0.83 -9.26 -5.25
CA LEU A 131 0.66 -10.43 -4.40
C LEU A 131 1.95 -10.80 -3.66
N LEU A 132 3.12 -10.64 -4.28
CA LEU A 132 4.41 -10.84 -3.61
C LEU A 132 4.60 -9.81 -2.49
N ALA A 133 4.32 -8.53 -2.75
CA ALA A 133 4.39 -7.50 -1.72
C ALA A 133 3.47 -7.82 -0.53
N TYR A 134 2.23 -8.21 -0.81
CA TYR A 134 1.29 -8.64 0.23
C TYR A 134 1.80 -9.86 1.00
N LYS A 135 2.36 -10.87 0.31
CA LYS A 135 2.94 -12.06 0.95
C LYS A 135 4.09 -11.69 1.89
N ILE A 136 5.00 -10.80 1.46
CA ILE A 136 6.12 -10.36 2.30
C ILE A 136 5.60 -9.69 3.57
N GLU A 137 4.69 -8.72 3.48
CA GLU A 137 4.16 -8.01 4.65
C GLU A 137 3.27 -8.92 5.52
N LYS A 138 2.30 -9.61 4.93
CA LYS A 138 1.30 -10.39 5.68
C LYS A 138 1.83 -11.71 6.23
N VAL A 139 2.62 -12.45 5.44
CA VAL A 139 3.03 -13.82 5.78
C VAL A 139 4.42 -13.83 6.40
N ASN A 140 5.42 -13.24 5.72
CA ASN A 140 6.79 -13.29 6.20
C ASN A 140 6.99 -12.41 7.44
N LEU A 141 6.45 -11.18 7.42
CA LEU A 141 6.59 -10.23 8.51
C LEU A 141 5.43 -10.30 9.52
N LYS A 142 4.39 -11.08 9.25
CA LYS A 142 3.19 -11.25 10.09
C LYS A 142 2.50 -9.92 10.42
N GLU A 143 2.54 -8.97 9.49
CA GLU A 143 1.89 -7.68 9.67
C GLU A 143 0.38 -7.78 9.46
N SER A 144 -0.37 -6.99 10.22
CA SER A 144 -1.80 -6.85 10.02
C SER A 144 -2.04 -5.85 8.89
N THR A 145 -2.08 -6.32 7.66
CA THR A 145 -2.27 -5.49 6.47
C THR A 145 -3.39 -6.02 5.58
N GLY A 146 -4.08 -5.10 4.90
CA GLY A 146 -5.00 -5.43 3.80
C GLY A 146 -4.26 -5.47 2.46
N LEU A 147 -4.96 -5.83 1.39
CA LEU A 147 -4.38 -6.00 0.05
C LEU A 147 -4.44 -4.73 -0.82
N GLN A 148 -5.18 -3.69 -0.41
CA GLN A 148 -5.39 -2.49 -1.24
C GLN A 148 -4.11 -1.72 -1.54
N ASP A 149 -3.23 -1.59 -0.55
CA ASP A 149 -2.06 -0.72 -0.59
C ASP A 149 -1.07 -1.18 -1.66
N GLN A 150 -0.78 -2.48 -1.69
CA GLN A 150 0.11 -3.09 -2.66
C GLN A 150 -0.47 -3.02 -4.08
N ILE A 151 -1.80 -3.13 -4.22
CA ILE A 151 -2.46 -3.02 -5.52
C ILE A 151 -2.40 -1.57 -6.03
N TYR A 152 -2.77 -0.56 -5.21
CA TYR A 152 -2.67 0.83 -5.64
C TYR A 152 -1.24 1.25 -5.96
N ALA A 153 -0.25 0.84 -5.17
CA ALA A 153 1.17 1.10 -5.42
C ALA A 153 1.67 0.45 -6.71
N THR A 154 1.11 -0.71 -7.09
CA THR A 154 1.54 -1.45 -8.28
C THR A 154 0.87 -0.96 -9.55
N TYR A 155 -0.46 -0.76 -9.52
CA TYR A 155 -1.27 -0.46 -10.69
C TYR A 155 -1.39 1.03 -10.98
N GLY A 156 -1.39 1.85 -9.93
CA GLY A 156 -1.63 3.30 -10.04
C GLY A 156 -3.09 3.63 -10.36
N GLY A 157 -3.35 4.92 -10.56
CA GLY A 157 -4.64 5.45 -11.03
C GLY A 157 -5.74 5.49 -9.97
N PHE A 158 -6.95 5.90 -10.39
CA PHE A 158 -8.14 6.01 -9.56
C PHE A 158 -9.09 4.86 -9.88
N SER A 159 -9.27 3.94 -8.93
CA SER A 159 -9.85 2.63 -9.22
C SER A 159 -10.75 2.12 -8.09
N LYS A 160 -11.69 1.25 -8.51
CA LYS A 160 -12.38 0.30 -7.65
C LYS A 160 -11.63 -1.02 -7.67
N ILE A 161 -11.41 -1.61 -6.49
CA ILE A 161 -10.86 -2.97 -6.36
C ILE A 161 -11.91 -3.84 -5.67
N ILE A 162 -12.23 -4.98 -6.26
CA ILE A 162 -13.09 -6.01 -5.66
C ILE A 162 -12.20 -7.16 -5.24
N TYR A 163 -12.33 -7.60 -4.00
CA TYR A 163 -11.58 -8.71 -3.41
C TYR A 163 -12.48 -9.91 -3.23
N THR A 164 -11.99 -11.08 -3.61
CA THR A 164 -12.64 -12.37 -3.36
C THR A 164 -11.64 -13.31 -2.70
N LYS A 165 -12.11 -14.42 -2.14
CA LYS A 165 -11.24 -15.43 -1.51
C LYS A 165 -10.09 -15.88 -2.43
N LYS A 166 -10.34 -15.96 -3.75
CA LYS A 166 -9.38 -16.50 -4.72
C LYS A 166 -8.58 -15.43 -5.47
N ASN A 167 -9.12 -14.20 -5.60
CA ASN A 167 -8.55 -13.21 -6.50
C ASN A 167 -9.01 -11.78 -6.18
N PHE A 168 -8.43 -10.80 -6.89
CA PHE A 168 -8.95 -9.44 -6.93
C PHE A 168 -9.20 -8.99 -8.37
N LYS A 169 -10.14 -8.06 -8.54
CA LYS A 169 -10.41 -7.40 -9.82
C LYS A 169 -10.31 -5.90 -9.63
N ILE A 170 -9.43 -5.28 -10.40
CA ILE A 170 -9.27 -3.82 -10.44
C ILE A 170 -9.97 -3.26 -11.67
N SER A 171 -10.66 -2.14 -11.52
CA SER A 171 -11.29 -1.43 -12.62
C SER A 171 -11.25 0.07 -12.37
N LYS A 172 -10.91 0.85 -13.40
CA LYS A 172 -11.00 2.32 -13.34
C LYS A 172 -12.43 2.74 -12.99
N ILE A 173 -12.57 3.74 -12.14
CA ILE A 173 -13.89 4.29 -11.79
C ILE A 173 -14.44 5.11 -12.95
N THR A 174 -13.56 5.87 -13.60
CA THR A 174 -13.87 6.68 -14.76
C THR A 174 -12.63 6.86 -15.65
N ASN A 175 -12.85 6.98 -16.95
CA ASN A 175 -11.84 7.43 -17.91
C ASN A 175 -11.98 8.93 -18.21
N ASP A 176 -13.02 9.59 -17.73
CA ASP A 176 -13.22 11.02 -17.92
C ASP A 176 -12.28 11.81 -17.01
N ILE A 177 -11.30 12.46 -17.64
CA ILE A 177 -10.32 13.31 -16.97
C ILE A 177 -10.98 14.50 -16.26
N LYS A 178 -12.10 15.00 -16.77
CA LYS A 178 -12.83 16.12 -16.13
C LYS A 178 -13.39 15.71 -14.78
N ILE A 179 -13.87 14.46 -14.65
CA ILE A 179 -14.31 13.91 -13.35
C ILE A 179 -13.12 13.80 -12.40
N GLN A 180 -12.00 13.23 -12.86
CA GLN A 180 -10.80 13.09 -12.04
C GLN A 180 -10.30 14.43 -11.53
N LYS A 181 -10.14 15.42 -12.42
CA LYS A 181 -9.72 16.79 -12.06
C LYS A 181 -10.69 17.48 -11.10
N LYS A 182 -12.00 17.29 -11.27
CA LYS A 182 -13.00 17.86 -10.34
C LYS A 182 -12.84 17.29 -8.94
N ILE A 183 -12.63 15.97 -8.81
CA ILE A 183 -12.39 15.34 -7.51
C ILE A 183 -11.06 15.81 -6.91
N GLU A 184 -9.99 15.82 -7.69
CA GLU A 184 -8.67 16.27 -7.27
C GLU A 184 -8.70 17.71 -6.73
N LYS A 185 -9.38 18.62 -7.42
CA LYS A 185 -9.54 20.01 -7.00
C LYS A 185 -10.26 20.18 -5.65
N ASN A 186 -11.10 19.22 -5.27
CA ASN A 186 -11.85 19.23 -4.00
C ASN A 186 -11.23 18.38 -2.89
N LEU A 187 -10.03 17.83 -3.13
CA LEU A 187 -9.29 17.06 -2.13
C LEU A 187 -8.05 17.83 -1.69
N ILE A 188 -7.88 17.97 -0.38
CA ILE A 188 -6.69 18.54 0.23
C ILE A 188 -6.09 17.51 1.17
N LEU A 189 -4.77 17.30 1.05
CA LEU A 189 -4.02 16.42 1.94
C LEU A 189 -3.31 17.26 3.01
N PHE A 190 -3.69 17.07 4.27
CA PHE A 190 -3.02 17.69 5.41
C PHE A 190 -2.10 16.69 6.11
N TYR A 191 -0.86 17.09 6.36
CA TYR A 191 0.03 16.33 7.21
C TYR A 191 -0.15 16.74 8.67
N THR A 192 -0.58 15.81 9.51
CA THR A 192 -0.93 16.06 10.91
C THR A 192 0.25 15.99 11.88
N TYR A 193 1.47 15.80 11.40
CA TYR A 193 2.69 15.55 12.19
C TYR A 193 2.61 14.33 13.15
N LYS A 194 1.56 13.53 13.05
CA LYS A 194 1.40 12.31 13.86
C LYS A 194 1.86 11.09 13.06
N SER A 195 3.02 10.57 13.43
CA SER A 195 3.47 9.26 12.94
C SER A 195 2.73 8.15 13.66
N ARG A 196 2.20 7.18 12.93
CA ARG A 196 1.49 6.01 13.49
C ARG A 196 1.97 4.74 12.83
N VAL A 197 2.37 3.77 13.63
CA VAL A 197 2.67 2.42 13.13
C VAL A 197 1.36 1.75 12.71
N ALA A 198 1.10 1.67 11.40
CA ALA A 198 -0.14 1.16 10.83
C ALA A 198 -0.47 -0.26 11.33
N HIS A 199 0.54 -1.13 11.45
CA HIS A 199 0.39 -2.50 11.96
C HIS A 199 -0.33 -2.58 13.31
N ASN A 200 0.03 -1.73 14.28
CA ASN A 200 -0.57 -1.75 15.62
C ASN A 200 -2.05 -1.34 15.59
N ILE A 201 -2.41 -0.37 14.74
CA ILE A 201 -3.78 0.09 14.57
C ILE A 201 -4.61 -1.00 13.87
N GLU A 202 -4.09 -1.58 12.81
CA GLU A 202 -4.74 -2.64 12.06
C GLU A 202 -4.93 -3.91 12.90
N LYS A 203 -3.94 -4.32 13.70
CA LYS A 203 -4.06 -5.45 14.63
C LYS A 203 -5.21 -5.26 15.61
N LYS A 204 -5.34 -4.08 16.21
CA LYS A 204 -6.46 -3.73 17.10
C LYS A 204 -7.81 -3.70 16.37
N LYS A 205 -7.86 -3.22 15.11
CA LYS A 205 -9.08 -3.20 14.29
C LYS A 205 -9.61 -4.59 13.99
N PHE A 206 -8.74 -5.56 13.78
CA PHE A 206 -9.14 -6.91 13.34
C PHE A 206 -9.09 -7.97 14.43
N SER A 207 -8.70 -7.63 15.68
CA SER A 207 -8.68 -8.56 16.81
C SER A 207 -10.05 -9.14 17.16
N ASN A 208 -11.15 -8.56 16.73
CA ASN A 208 -12.52 -9.05 16.99
C ASN A 208 -13.44 -8.76 15.79
N ILE A 209 -13.07 -9.31 14.62
CA ILE A 209 -13.75 -9.02 13.36
C ILE A 209 -15.24 -9.37 13.38
N LYS A 210 -15.64 -10.42 14.11
CA LYS A 210 -17.05 -10.86 14.18
C LYS A 210 -17.99 -9.72 14.61
N ASN A 211 -17.61 -8.97 15.63
CA ASN A 211 -18.39 -7.85 16.16
C ASN A 211 -18.37 -6.60 15.25
N LYS A 212 -17.47 -6.57 14.26
CA LYS A 212 -17.24 -5.44 13.34
C LYS A 212 -17.83 -5.66 11.95
N LEU A 213 -18.34 -6.87 11.67
CA LEU A 213 -18.87 -7.23 10.35
C LEU A 213 -19.97 -6.28 9.87
N LYS A 214 -20.91 -5.89 10.74
CA LYS A 214 -21.99 -4.94 10.38
C LYS A 214 -21.43 -3.58 9.92
N SER A 215 -20.41 -3.06 10.60
CA SER A 215 -19.77 -1.80 10.21
C SER A 215 -19.01 -1.93 8.89
N LEU A 216 -18.28 -3.03 8.69
CA LEU A 216 -17.57 -3.32 7.44
C LEU A 216 -18.52 -3.50 6.26
N ASP A 217 -19.68 -4.15 6.47
CA ASP A 217 -20.72 -4.29 5.44
C ASP A 217 -21.30 -2.92 5.02
N LYS A 218 -21.54 -2.04 5.99
CA LYS A 218 -21.97 -0.66 5.70
C LYS A 218 -20.88 0.12 4.94
N MET A 219 -19.62 -0.01 5.34
CA MET A 219 -18.50 0.61 4.65
C MET A 219 -18.33 0.08 3.23
N LYS A 220 -18.57 -1.21 2.99
CA LYS A 220 -18.62 -1.81 1.66
C LYS A 220 -19.75 -1.23 0.81
N LEU A 221 -20.94 -1.14 1.35
CA LEU A 221 -22.09 -0.54 0.65
C LEU A 221 -21.81 0.91 0.26
N MET A 222 -21.24 1.70 1.17
CA MET A 222 -20.83 3.08 0.88
C MET A 222 -19.79 3.16 -0.24
N ALA A 223 -18.87 2.23 -0.33
CA ALA A 223 -17.90 2.16 -1.44
C ALA A 223 -18.59 1.93 -2.79
N TYR A 224 -19.64 1.11 -2.87
CA TYR A 224 -20.44 0.98 -4.09
C TYR A 224 -21.23 2.26 -4.42
N GLN A 225 -21.87 2.85 -3.42
CA GLN A 225 -22.65 4.09 -3.59
C GLN A 225 -21.77 5.27 -4.04
N SER A 226 -20.56 5.39 -3.50
CA SER A 226 -19.61 6.45 -3.87
C SER A 226 -19.27 6.46 -5.36
N ILE A 227 -19.22 5.29 -6.01
CA ILE A 227 -18.91 5.19 -7.44
C ILE A 227 -19.97 5.92 -8.28
N LYS A 228 -21.25 5.83 -7.90
CA LYS A 228 -22.35 6.55 -8.58
C LYS A 228 -22.15 8.06 -8.46
N HIS A 229 -21.90 8.57 -7.26
CA HIS A 229 -21.68 10.01 -7.03
C HIS A 229 -20.40 10.52 -7.71
N ILE A 230 -19.33 9.72 -7.72
CA ILE A 230 -18.11 10.04 -8.43
C ILE A 230 -18.38 10.23 -9.93
N LYS A 231 -19.11 9.29 -10.55
CA LYS A 231 -19.46 9.36 -11.98
C LYS A 231 -20.37 10.55 -12.31
N ASN A 232 -21.25 10.90 -11.39
CA ASN A 232 -22.18 12.04 -11.54
C ASN A 232 -21.53 13.41 -11.19
N LYS A 233 -20.23 13.43 -10.85
CA LYS A 233 -19.48 14.66 -10.45
C LYS A 233 -20.08 15.37 -9.22
N ASP A 234 -20.74 14.60 -8.34
CA ASP A 234 -21.41 15.09 -7.13
C ASP A 234 -20.42 15.13 -5.96
N THR A 235 -19.55 16.15 -5.96
CA THR A 235 -18.44 16.27 -4.99
C THR A 235 -18.94 16.53 -3.57
N ASP A 236 -20.06 17.25 -3.40
CA ASP A 236 -20.62 17.56 -2.07
C ASP A 236 -21.14 16.28 -1.42
N LYS A 237 -21.79 15.43 -2.22
CA LYS A 237 -22.25 14.13 -1.75
C LYS A 237 -21.08 13.22 -1.37
N ILE A 238 -19.96 13.26 -2.12
CA ILE A 238 -18.75 12.51 -1.79
C ILE A 238 -18.20 12.99 -0.45
N GLY A 239 -18.12 14.31 -0.20
CA GLY A 239 -17.67 14.88 1.07
C GLY A 239 -18.53 14.42 2.25
N SER A 240 -19.86 14.56 2.15
CA SER A 240 -20.78 14.12 3.20
C SER A 240 -20.74 12.61 3.43
N MET A 241 -20.47 11.81 2.40
CA MET A 241 -20.26 10.38 2.53
C MET A 241 -18.94 10.05 3.23
N LEU A 242 -17.86 10.79 2.99
CA LEU A 242 -16.57 10.59 3.67
C LEU A 242 -16.70 10.85 5.17
N ASP A 243 -17.45 11.89 5.57
CA ASP A 243 -17.74 12.15 6.99
C ASP A 243 -18.49 10.98 7.64
N LYS A 244 -19.58 10.50 7.02
CA LYS A 244 -20.31 9.32 7.49
C LYS A 244 -19.43 8.07 7.53
N PHE A 245 -18.59 7.88 6.51
CA PHE A 245 -17.65 6.75 6.46
C PHE A 245 -16.65 6.79 7.62
N TRP A 246 -16.17 7.98 7.97
CA TRP A 246 -15.30 8.20 9.12
C TRP A 246 -15.94 7.76 10.44
N LEU A 247 -17.25 8.03 10.64
CA LEU A 247 -17.99 7.58 11.83
C LEU A 247 -18.00 6.05 11.95
N TYR A 248 -18.19 5.32 10.84
CA TYR A 248 -18.09 3.86 10.84
C TYR A 248 -16.65 3.38 11.10
N LYS A 249 -15.66 4.07 10.54
CA LYS A 249 -14.25 3.74 10.73
C LYS A 249 -13.82 3.91 12.19
N LYS A 250 -14.28 4.95 12.87
CA LYS A 250 -14.05 5.15 14.32
C LYS A 250 -14.62 4.02 15.16
N LYS A 251 -15.75 3.42 14.78
CA LYS A 251 -16.34 2.26 15.48
C LYS A 251 -15.52 0.98 15.37
N LEU A 252 -14.59 0.89 14.42
CA LEU A 252 -13.71 -0.27 14.27
C LEU A 252 -12.56 -0.28 15.28
N SER A 253 -12.14 0.89 15.76
CA SER A 253 -11.06 1.04 16.73
C SER A 253 -11.15 2.40 17.43
N THR A 254 -10.97 2.43 18.73
CA THR A 254 -10.93 3.66 19.54
C THR A 254 -9.72 4.56 19.24
N ASN A 255 -8.72 4.06 18.51
CA ASN A 255 -7.45 4.75 18.23
C ASN A 255 -7.25 5.05 16.72
N VAL A 256 -8.33 5.29 16.00
CA VAL A 256 -8.25 5.69 14.57
C VAL A 256 -8.05 7.18 14.44
#